data_b2f71e7135a057ade6ef92107867c8a0
#
_entry.id   b2f71e7135a057ade6ef92107867c8a0
#
_cell.length_a   1.000
_cell.length_b   1.000
_cell.length_c   1.000
_cell.angle_alpha   90.00
_cell.angle_beta   90.00
_cell.angle_gamma   90.00
#
_symmetry.space_group_name_H-M   'P 1'
#
loop_
_entity.id
_entity.type
_entity.pdbx_description
1 polymer ?
#
loop_
_entity_poly.entity_id
_entity_poly.type
_entity_poly.pdbx_seq_one_letter_code
_entity_poly.pdbx_strand_id
1 'polypeptide(L)'
;MGHLPRDDFATMPERHLGLLPAAEIADLSARLDRMADALAKTDAARMPPAVDFAEASPPEPPPLLAGRTIAIAHDAAFCFLYPANLECLTAMGANLVFFSPLADAALPDCDAVWLPGGYPELHG
;
A
#
# COMPACT_ATOMS: atom_id res chain seq x y z
N MET A 1 -31.81 -5.73 -3.64
CA MET A 1 -30.48 -6.22 -3.21
C MET A 1 -29.76 -6.79 -4.42
N GLY A 2 -28.46 -6.48 -4.58
CA GLY A 2 -27.64 -7.04 -5.65
C GLY A 2 -26.65 -8.06 -5.08
N HIS A 3 -26.18 -8.95 -5.94
CA HIS A 3 -25.05 -9.82 -5.66
C HIS A 3 -24.09 -9.80 -6.85
N LEU A 4 -22.82 -9.97 -6.61
CA LEU A 4 -21.84 -10.21 -7.66
C LEU A 4 -21.77 -11.72 -7.90
N PRO A 5 -22.03 -12.21 -9.13
CA PRO A 5 -21.86 -13.62 -9.44
C PRO A 5 -20.37 -14.01 -9.32
N ARG A 6 -20.13 -15.28 -8.98
CA ARG A 6 -18.77 -15.82 -9.06
C ARG A 6 -18.31 -15.79 -10.53
N ASP A 7 -17.14 -15.21 -10.75
CA ASP A 7 -16.52 -15.09 -12.06
C ASP A 7 -15.02 -15.39 -11.92
N ASP A 8 -14.59 -16.50 -12.47
CA ASP A 8 -13.21 -16.97 -12.35
C ASP A 8 -12.22 -16.00 -13.05
N PHE A 9 -12.65 -15.27 -14.08
CA PHE A 9 -11.83 -14.26 -14.72
C PHE A 9 -11.66 -13.00 -13.84
N ALA A 10 -12.65 -12.65 -13.03
CA ALA A 10 -12.59 -11.52 -12.11
C ALA A 10 -11.92 -11.89 -10.76
N THR A 11 -11.71 -13.19 -10.52
CA THR A 11 -11.06 -13.64 -9.27
C THR A 11 -9.62 -13.17 -9.23
N MET A 12 -9.24 -12.49 -8.14
CA MET A 12 -7.86 -12.07 -7.92
C MET A 12 -6.98 -13.27 -7.60
N PRO A 13 -5.78 -13.38 -8.20
CA PRO A 13 -4.84 -14.43 -7.85
C PRO A 13 -4.36 -14.25 -6.40
N GLU A 14 -4.12 -15.36 -5.72
CA GLU A 14 -3.72 -15.39 -4.31
C GLU A 14 -2.38 -16.10 -4.15
N ARG A 15 -1.56 -15.64 -3.20
CA ARG A 15 -0.47 -16.40 -2.58
C ARG A 15 -0.97 -17.04 -1.30
N HIS A 16 -0.13 -17.82 -0.62
CA HIS A 16 -0.56 -18.57 0.56
C HIS A 16 -1.05 -17.71 1.74
N LEU A 17 -0.82 -16.40 1.73
CA LEU A 17 -1.40 -15.42 2.67
C LEU A 17 -2.52 -14.56 2.07
N GLY A 18 -3.01 -14.91 0.87
CA GLY A 18 -4.13 -14.22 0.22
C GLY A 18 -3.78 -12.86 -0.41
N LEU A 19 -2.54 -12.41 -0.32
CA LEU A 19 -2.12 -11.11 -0.85
C LEU A 19 -1.12 -11.27 -2.00
N LEU A 20 -1.40 -10.57 -3.09
CA LEU A 20 -0.49 -10.39 -4.21
C LEU A 20 -0.37 -8.89 -4.51
N PRO A 21 0.86 -8.34 -4.61
CA PRO A 21 1.03 -6.94 -4.99
C PRO A 21 0.35 -6.62 -6.32
N ALA A 22 -0.36 -5.49 -6.38
CA ALA A 22 -1.08 -5.08 -7.58
C ALA A 22 -0.18 -5.00 -8.84
N ALA A 23 1.07 -4.62 -8.66
CA ALA A 23 2.07 -4.52 -9.72
C ALA A 23 2.43 -5.89 -10.36
N GLU A 24 2.17 -7.00 -9.67
CA GLU A 24 2.45 -8.35 -10.15
C GLU A 24 1.27 -8.96 -10.91
N ILE A 25 0.10 -8.31 -10.92
CA ILE A 25 -1.10 -8.79 -11.61
C ILE A 25 -1.17 -8.11 -12.98
N ALA A 26 -0.66 -8.78 -14.01
CA ALA A 26 -0.54 -8.20 -15.35
C ALA A 26 -1.89 -7.75 -15.97
N ASP A 27 -2.99 -8.43 -15.65
CA ASP A 27 -4.34 -8.19 -16.15
C ASP A 27 -5.27 -7.52 -15.12
N LEU A 28 -4.70 -6.84 -14.10
CA LEU A 28 -5.46 -6.24 -12.99
C LEU A 28 -6.56 -5.30 -13.49
N SER A 29 -6.26 -4.40 -14.41
CA SER A 29 -7.26 -3.45 -14.94
C SER A 29 -8.42 -4.17 -15.60
N ALA A 30 -8.17 -5.20 -16.42
CA ALA A 30 -9.23 -5.95 -17.07
C ALA A 30 -10.12 -6.72 -16.07
N ARG A 31 -9.53 -7.21 -14.97
CA ARG A 31 -10.28 -7.83 -13.87
C ARG A 31 -11.15 -6.83 -13.14
N LEU A 32 -10.60 -5.64 -12.83
CA LEU A 32 -11.33 -4.55 -12.20
C LEU A 32 -12.49 -4.06 -13.07
N ASP A 33 -12.25 -3.85 -14.37
CA ASP A 33 -13.29 -3.44 -15.33
C ASP A 33 -14.43 -4.46 -15.37
N ARG A 34 -14.10 -5.74 -15.41
CA ARG A 34 -15.10 -6.80 -15.40
C ARG A 34 -15.92 -6.84 -14.11
N MET A 35 -15.27 -6.63 -12.95
CA MET A 35 -15.98 -6.50 -11.67
C MET A 35 -16.88 -5.25 -11.64
N ALA A 36 -16.38 -4.13 -12.15
CA ALA A 36 -17.14 -2.89 -12.26
C ALA A 36 -18.37 -3.05 -13.16
N ASP A 37 -18.23 -3.70 -14.32
CA ASP A 37 -19.33 -4.01 -15.23
C ASP A 37 -20.40 -4.93 -14.59
N ALA A 38 -19.97 -5.88 -13.78
CA ALA A 38 -20.89 -6.75 -13.04
C ALA A 38 -21.63 -5.96 -11.95
N LEU A 39 -20.92 -5.10 -11.20
CA LEU A 39 -21.49 -4.23 -10.18
C LEU A 39 -22.50 -3.25 -10.78
N ALA A 40 -22.16 -2.62 -11.92
CA ALA A 40 -23.00 -1.63 -12.60
C ALA A 40 -24.40 -2.16 -12.98
N LYS A 41 -24.55 -3.47 -13.09
CA LYS A 41 -25.84 -4.13 -13.38
C LYS A 41 -26.71 -4.36 -12.13
N THR A 42 -26.23 -3.97 -10.96
CA THR A 42 -26.91 -4.19 -9.69
C THR A 42 -27.33 -2.88 -9.03
N ASP A 43 -28.29 -2.95 -8.11
CA ASP A 43 -28.68 -1.80 -7.30
C ASP A 43 -27.53 -1.29 -6.38
N ALA A 44 -26.53 -2.11 -6.11
CA ALA A 44 -25.36 -1.73 -5.32
C ALA A 44 -24.47 -0.68 -6.02
N ALA A 45 -24.62 -0.51 -7.35
CA ALA A 45 -23.93 0.55 -8.11
C ALA A 45 -24.48 1.96 -7.83
N ARG A 46 -25.63 2.07 -7.18
CA ARG A 46 -26.20 3.39 -6.83
C ARG A 46 -25.35 4.01 -5.72
N MET A 47 -24.82 5.18 -6.00
CA MET A 47 -24.12 5.96 -4.97
C MET A 47 -25.08 6.29 -3.83
N PRO A 48 -24.68 6.08 -2.57
CA PRO A 48 -25.46 6.55 -1.43
C PRO A 48 -25.52 8.08 -1.41
N PRO A 49 -26.47 8.68 -0.68
CA PRO A 49 -26.45 10.11 -0.43
C PRO A 49 -25.10 10.55 0.14
N ALA A 50 -24.66 11.76 -0.24
CA ALA A 50 -23.46 12.33 0.34
C ALA A 50 -23.63 12.47 1.88
N VAL A 51 -22.60 12.10 2.61
CA VAL A 51 -22.52 12.27 4.06
C VAL A 51 -21.34 13.17 4.36
N ASP A 52 -21.61 14.27 5.04
CA ASP A 52 -20.56 15.17 5.48
C ASP A 52 -19.89 14.60 6.74
N PHE A 53 -18.60 14.34 6.63
CA PHE A 53 -17.76 13.99 7.77
C PHE A 53 -17.07 15.25 8.28
N ALA A 54 -17.11 15.46 9.59
CA ALA A 54 -16.31 16.52 10.18
C ALA A 54 -14.82 16.25 9.92
N GLU A 55 -14.11 17.28 9.47
CA GLU A 55 -12.67 17.19 9.28
C GLU A 55 -12.01 16.94 10.64
N ALA A 56 -11.38 15.81 10.80
CA ALA A 56 -10.57 15.49 11.95
C ALA A 56 -9.13 15.92 11.64
N SER A 57 -8.65 16.98 12.29
CA SER A 57 -7.23 17.32 12.27
C SER A 57 -6.58 16.67 13.49
N PRO A 58 -5.87 15.53 13.32
CA PRO A 58 -5.13 14.95 14.43
C PRO A 58 -4.05 15.95 14.89
N PRO A 59 -3.72 15.97 16.19
CA PRO A 59 -2.64 16.82 16.68
C PRO A 59 -1.34 16.44 15.97
N GLU A 60 -0.55 17.46 15.61
CA GLU A 60 0.79 17.21 15.05
C GLU A 60 1.64 16.44 16.06
N PRO A 61 2.33 15.37 15.63
CA PRO A 61 3.20 14.63 16.51
C PRO A 61 4.39 15.52 16.94
N PRO A 62 4.91 15.35 18.16
CA PRO A 62 6.10 16.08 18.59
C PRO A 62 7.30 15.69 17.71
N PRO A 63 8.26 16.63 17.43
CA PRO A 63 9.37 16.39 16.50
C PRO A 63 10.50 15.54 17.14
N LEU A 64 10.14 14.34 17.60
CA LEU A 64 11.05 13.41 18.30
C LEU A 64 12.19 12.89 17.42
N LEU A 65 12.05 12.98 16.10
CA LEU A 65 13.00 12.48 15.11
C LEU A 65 13.70 13.62 14.35
N ALA A 66 13.65 14.84 14.88
CA ALA A 66 14.24 16.00 14.24
C ALA A 66 15.73 15.76 13.87
N GLY A 67 16.03 15.91 12.57
CA GLY A 67 17.38 15.74 12.02
C GLY A 67 17.89 14.31 11.96
N ARG A 68 17.06 13.31 12.26
CA ARG A 68 17.40 11.90 12.07
C ARG A 68 17.09 11.46 10.67
N THR A 69 17.97 10.64 10.10
CA THR A 69 17.80 10.01 8.80
C THR A 69 17.41 8.55 8.98
N ILE A 70 16.29 8.15 8.39
CA ILE A 70 15.78 6.78 8.40
C ILE A 70 15.87 6.22 6.99
N ALA A 71 16.65 5.15 6.82
CA ALA A 71 16.70 4.40 5.58
C ALA A 71 15.57 3.37 5.55
N ILE A 72 14.75 3.42 4.51
CA ILE A 72 13.56 2.59 4.35
C ILE A 72 13.75 1.66 3.16
N ALA A 73 13.69 0.35 3.40
CA ALA A 73 13.73 -0.62 2.32
C ALA A 73 12.44 -0.51 1.49
N HIS A 74 12.60 -0.39 0.18
CA HIS A 74 11.47 -0.30 -0.75
C HIS A 74 11.82 -0.89 -2.11
N ASP A 75 11.36 -2.10 -2.36
CA ASP A 75 11.48 -2.82 -3.63
C ASP A 75 10.45 -3.96 -3.69
N ALA A 76 10.62 -4.91 -4.60
CA ALA A 76 9.71 -6.05 -4.73
C ALA A 76 9.67 -6.96 -3.49
N ALA A 77 10.77 -7.03 -2.72
CA ALA A 77 10.84 -7.80 -1.47
C ALA A 77 10.19 -7.06 -0.30
N PHE A 78 10.28 -5.72 -0.26
CA PHE A 78 9.79 -4.87 0.82
C PHE A 78 8.80 -3.83 0.28
N CYS A 79 7.56 -4.26 0.03
CA CYS A 79 6.54 -3.46 -0.66
C CYS A 79 5.35 -3.03 0.22
N PHE A 80 5.27 -3.47 1.49
CA PHE A 80 4.14 -3.13 2.38
C PHE A 80 4.41 -1.84 3.14
N LEU A 81 4.42 -0.71 2.41
CA LEU A 81 4.56 0.63 2.97
C LEU A 81 3.21 1.34 2.99
N TYR A 82 2.87 1.87 4.15
CA TYR A 82 1.66 2.67 4.33
C TYR A 82 2.03 4.16 4.29
N PRO A 83 1.44 4.96 3.38
CA PRO A 83 1.73 6.40 3.28
C PRO A 83 1.61 7.14 4.61
N ALA A 84 0.57 6.84 5.40
CA ALA A 84 0.37 7.46 6.71
C ALA A 84 1.55 7.26 7.69
N ASN A 85 2.27 6.12 7.60
CA ASN A 85 3.46 5.91 8.43
C ASN A 85 4.62 6.81 7.97
N LEU A 86 4.79 6.98 6.65
CA LEU A 86 5.81 7.87 6.09
C LEU A 86 5.53 9.33 6.46
N GLU A 87 4.28 9.74 6.32
CA GLU A 87 3.81 11.07 6.71
C GLU A 87 4.04 11.34 8.20
N CYS A 88 3.72 10.37 9.06
CA CYS A 88 3.95 10.46 10.50
C CYS A 88 5.44 10.63 10.83
N LEU A 89 6.33 9.81 10.25
CA LEU A 89 7.77 9.93 10.46
C LEU A 89 8.30 11.30 10.00
N THR A 90 7.82 11.78 8.85
CA THR A 90 8.17 13.11 8.32
C THR A 90 7.67 14.23 9.25
N ALA A 91 6.43 14.14 9.74
CA ALA A 91 5.88 15.11 10.68
C ALA A 91 6.62 15.10 12.02
N MET A 92 7.19 13.97 12.43
CA MET A 92 8.10 13.88 13.58
C MET A 92 9.50 14.45 13.32
N GLY A 93 9.78 14.95 12.11
CA GLY A 93 11.03 15.62 11.74
C GLY A 93 12.10 14.70 11.18
N ALA A 94 11.78 13.47 10.81
CA ALA A 94 12.74 12.56 10.19
C ALA A 94 13.01 12.90 8.71
N ASN A 95 14.26 12.70 8.28
CA ASN A 95 14.63 12.61 6.87
C ASN A 95 14.47 11.16 6.41
N LEU A 96 13.64 10.93 5.38
CA LEU A 96 13.42 9.59 4.85
C LEU A 96 14.26 9.39 3.58
N VAL A 97 15.06 8.32 3.55
CA VAL A 97 15.81 7.89 2.38
C VAL A 97 15.41 6.46 2.04
N PHE A 98 15.15 6.19 0.76
CA PHE A 98 14.76 4.86 0.32
C PHE A 98 15.95 4.13 -0.28
N PHE A 99 15.99 2.82 -0.10
CA PHE A 99 16.99 1.94 -0.71
C PHE A 99 16.36 0.60 -1.10
N SER A 100 16.97 -0.08 -2.05
CA SER A 100 16.56 -1.41 -2.49
C SER A 100 17.51 -2.47 -1.96
N PRO A 101 17.12 -3.30 -1.00
CA PRO A 101 17.89 -4.47 -0.61
C PRO A 101 18.26 -5.42 -1.75
N LEU A 102 17.45 -5.44 -2.83
CA LEU A 102 17.70 -6.31 -3.99
C LEU A 102 18.67 -5.71 -5.01
N ALA A 103 18.80 -4.37 -5.07
CA ALA A 103 19.54 -3.70 -6.15
C ALA A 103 20.73 -2.87 -5.66
N ASP A 104 20.67 -2.31 -4.45
CA ASP A 104 21.70 -1.41 -3.95
C ASP A 104 22.85 -2.20 -3.33
N ALA A 105 24.08 -1.81 -3.66
CA ALA A 105 25.29 -2.46 -3.16
C ALA A 105 25.62 -2.10 -1.70
N ALA A 106 25.06 -1.02 -1.18
CA ALA A 106 25.35 -0.52 0.16
C ALA A 106 24.12 0.18 0.75
N LEU A 107 24.05 0.17 2.08
CA LEU A 107 23.08 0.94 2.84
C LEU A 107 23.43 2.43 2.74
N PRO A 108 22.45 3.33 2.52
CA PRO A 108 22.69 4.76 2.59
C PRO A 108 23.07 5.21 4.00
N ASP A 109 23.75 6.35 4.13
CA ASP A 109 24.04 6.95 5.42
C ASP A 109 22.74 7.25 6.16
N CYS A 110 22.60 6.68 7.37
CA CYS A 110 21.37 6.80 8.15
C CYS A 110 21.61 6.58 9.65
N ASP A 111 20.68 7.09 10.47
CA ASP A 111 20.67 6.85 11.92
C ASP A 111 19.90 5.55 12.27
N ALA A 112 18.96 5.17 11.42
CA ALA A 112 18.15 3.97 11.61
C ALA A 112 17.75 3.35 10.26
N VAL A 113 17.47 2.05 10.28
CA VAL A 113 16.98 1.28 9.13
C VAL A 113 15.59 0.74 9.46
N TRP A 114 14.67 0.90 8.52
CA TRP A 114 13.35 0.28 8.59
C TRP A 114 13.17 -0.69 7.42
N LEU A 115 12.98 -1.96 7.78
CA LEU A 115 12.60 -3.03 6.85
C LEU A 115 11.09 -3.26 7.03
N PRO A 116 10.23 -2.73 6.14
CA PRO A 116 8.79 -2.94 6.21
C PRO A 116 8.41 -4.38 5.84
N GLY A 117 7.10 -4.67 5.83
CA GLY A 117 6.61 -5.95 5.36
C GLY A 117 6.78 -6.13 3.85
N GLY A 118 6.62 -7.37 3.41
CA GLY A 118 6.72 -7.78 2.01
C GLY A 118 6.85 -9.29 1.91
N TYR A 119 7.51 -9.73 0.85
CA TYR A 119 7.80 -11.15 0.60
C TYR A 119 9.29 -11.38 0.32
N PRO A 120 10.19 -11.04 1.26
CA PRO A 120 11.64 -11.20 1.05
C PRO A 120 12.05 -12.66 0.75
N GLU A 121 11.31 -13.63 1.28
CA GLU A 121 11.55 -15.07 1.03
C GLU A 121 11.38 -15.50 -0.42
N LEU A 122 10.74 -14.67 -1.25
CA LEU A 122 10.57 -14.95 -2.68
C LEU A 122 11.73 -14.40 -3.53
N HIS A 123 12.64 -13.66 -2.91
CA HIS A 123 13.73 -12.94 -3.57
C HIS A 123 15.12 -13.32 -3.01
N GLY A 124 15.20 -14.39 -2.19
CA GLY A 124 16.44 -14.92 -1.60
C GLY A 124 17.17 -15.92 -2.46
#